data_82af97fbc38423e12e7da5dd8f630663
#
_entry.id   82af97fbc38423e12e7da5dd8f630663
#
_cell.length_a   1.000
_cell.length_b   1.000
_cell.length_c   1.000
_cell.angle_alpha   90.00
_cell.angle_beta   90.00
_cell.angle_gamma   90.00
#
_symmetry.space_group_name_H-M   'P 1'
#
loop_
_entity.id
_entity.type
_entity.pdbx_description
1 polymer ?
#
loop_
_entity_poly.entity_id
_entity_poly.type
_entity_poly.pdbx_seq_one_letter_code
_entity_poly.pdbx_strand_id
1 'polypeptide(L)'
;MQKFNKLKSIPAYLPIVNIDTDMIIPKQFLKTIKRTGLGKNLFFEMRYDDQGKEVNDFTLNQSPFNNSKILIAGKNFGCGSSREHAPWALLDFGITCVISSSYADIFYSNCFKNGILPIILEEEKIKELSEYANRKEEISVDLEEEKIIYGNNEITFQIDPFKKKCLLEGLDDIALSLKKTDKIENFEKDLINKKPWIFND
;
A
#
# COMPACT_ATOMS: atom_id res chain seq x y z
N MET A 1 -8.94 7.26 5.80
CA MET A 1 -7.55 6.71 5.81
C MET A 1 -6.51 7.76 6.22
N GLN A 2 -5.25 7.37 6.49
CA GLN A 2 -4.17 8.33 6.78
C GLN A 2 -3.79 9.11 5.53
N LYS A 3 -3.50 10.41 5.68
CA LYS A 3 -2.99 11.24 4.57
C LYS A 3 -1.57 10.86 4.22
N PHE A 4 -1.27 10.79 2.93
CA PHE A 4 0.08 10.62 2.42
C PHE A 4 0.50 11.91 1.71
N ASN A 5 1.58 12.53 2.13
CA ASN A 5 2.11 13.72 1.49
C ASN A 5 3.58 13.50 1.13
N LYS A 6 4.44 13.44 2.12
CA LYS A 6 5.88 13.24 1.97
C LYS A 6 6.37 12.15 2.91
N LEU A 7 7.23 11.29 2.38
CA LEU A 7 7.77 10.14 3.11
C LEU A 7 9.28 10.09 2.95
N LYS A 8 10.00 9.91 4.07
CA LYS A 8 11.44 9.70 4.07
C LYS A 8 11.76 8.42 4.84
N SER A 9 12.52 7.52 4.24
CA SER A 9 12.88 6.24 4.83
C SER A 9 14.06 5.61 4.11
N ILE A 10 14.80 4.74 4.79
CA ILE A 10 15.67 3.77 4.16
C ILE A 10 14.76 2.72 3.51
N PRO A 11 14.79 2.52 2.18
CA PRO A 11 13.90 1.55 1.54
C PRO A 11 14.37 0.12 1.80
N ALA A 12 13.43 -0.81 1.98
CA ALA A 12 13.71 -2.23 1.93
C ALA A 12 13.63 -2.72 0.48
N TYR A 13 14.56 -3.56 0.05
CA TYR A 13 14.59 -4.13 -1.29
C TYR A 13 14.36 -5.63 -1.26
N LEU A 14 13.32 -6.09 -1.96
CA LEU A 14 13.00 -7.49 -2.20
C LEU A 14 13.08 -7.78 -3.70
N PRO A 15 14.20 -8.32 -4.22
CA PRO A 15 14.39 -8.60 -5.65
C PRO A 15 13.61 -9.84 -6.12
N ILE A 16 12.36 -9.97 -5.70
CA ILE A 16 11.51 -11.12 -5.99
C ILE A 16 10.44 -10.68 -6.97
N VAL A 17 10.31 -11.39 -8.08
CA VAL A 17 9.26 -11.18 -9.07
C VAL A 17 8.03 -12.02 -8.73
N ASN A 18 6.84 -11.59 -9.18
CA ASN A 18 5.59 -12.30 -8.95
C ASN A 18 5.30 -12.55 -7.46
N ILE A 19 5.63 -11.60 -6.59
CA ILE A 19 5.18 -11.65 -5.20
C ILE A 19 3.65 -11.66 -5.20
N ASP A 20 3.07 -12.78 -4.87
CA ASP A 20 1.63 -12.95 -4.83
C ASP A 20 1.03 -12.59 -3.46
N THR A 21 -0.29 -12.52 -3.40
CA THR A 21 -0.99 -12.15 -2.17
C THR A 21 -0.90 -13.21 -1.07
N ASP A 22 -0.64 -14.49 -1.39
CA ASP A 22 -0.35 -15.53 -0.39
C ASP A 22 1.04 -15.36 0.21
N MET A 23 2.03 -14.96 -0.60
CA MET A 23 3.36 -14.61 -0.11
C MET A 23 3.31 -13.38 0.80
N ILE A 24 2.50 -12.36 0.45
CA ILE A 24 2.35 -11.14 1.26
C ILE A 24 1.66 -11.47 2.59
N ILE A 25 0.55 -12.20 2.57
CA ILE A 25 -0.20 -12.62 3.76
C ILE A 25 -0.82 -14.00 3.52
N PRO A 26 -0.29 -15.07 4.14
CA PRO A 26 -0.79 -16.42 3.97
C PRO A 26 -2.24 -16.59 4.41
N LYS A 27 -2.97 -17.48 3.73
CA LYS A 27 -4.41 -17.70 3.89
C LYS A 27 -4.87 -17.99 5.32
N GLN A 28 -4.03 -18.62 6.15
CA GLN A 28 -4.36 -18.94 7.54
C GLN A 28 -4.60 -17.69 8.40
N PHE A 29 -4.09 -16.52 7.99
CA PHE A 29 -4.24 -15.26 8.71
C PHE A 29 -5.41 -14.40 8.22
N LEU A 30 -6.18 -14.85 7.23
CA LEU A 30 -7.29 -14.10 6.63
C LEU A 30 -8.61 -14.18 7.41
N LYS A 31 -8.64 -14.88 8.54
CA LYS A 31 -9.86 -15.09 9.34
C LYS A 31 -10.31 -13.87 10.15
N THR A 32 -9.54 -12.79 10.11
CA THR A 32 -9.85 -11.55 10.86
C THR A 32 -10.46 -10.49 9.97
N ILE A 33 -11.40 -9.72 10.52
CA ILE A 33 -11.92 -8.49 9.91
C ILE A 33 -11.18 -7.23 10.42
N LYS A 34 -10.26 -7.40 11.37
CA LYS A 34 -9.48 -6.29 11.92
C LYS A 34 -8.32 -5.97 10.99
N ARG A 35 -8.11 -4.69 10.74
CA ARG A 35 -7.02 -4.17 9.91
C ARG A 35 -5.67 -4.08 10.64
N THR A 36 -5.64 -4.40 11.93
CA THR A 36 -4.47 -4.34 12.81
C THR A 36 -4.07 -5.72 13.30
N GLY A 37 -2.79 -5.92 13.64
CA GLY A 37 -2.23 -7.19 14.08
C GLY A 37 -1.83 -8.12 12.94
N LEU A 38 -1.88 -7.65 11.68
CA LEU A 38 -1.48 -8.40 10.49
C LEU A 38 0.00 -8.20 10.12
N GLY A 39 0.61 -7.09 10.52
CA GLY A 39 1.99 -6.75 10.19
C GLY A 39 3.01 -7.79 10.65
N LYS A 40 2.77 -8.45 11.77
CA LYS A 40 3.58 -9.59 12.24
C LYS A 40 3.55 -10.79 11.30
N ASN A 41 2.46 -10.91 10.50
CA ASN A 41 2.26 -12.01 9.57
C ASN A 41 2.62 -11.62 8.12
N LEU A 42 3.09 -10.38 7.91
CA LEU A 42 3.58 -9.93 6.61
C LEU A 42 4.76 -10.82 6.17
N PHE A 43 4.69 -11.38 4.96
CA PHE A 43 5.70 -12.30 4.42
C PHE A 43 6.04 -13.45 5.37
N PHE A 44 5.05 -13.99 6.08
CA PHE A 44 5.26 -14.93 7.19
C PHE A 44 6.15 -16.11 6.81
N GLU A 45 5.89 -16.77 5.67
CA GLU A 45 6.63 -17.95 5.22
C GLU A 45 8.08 -17.65 4.79
N MET A 46 8.40 -16.36 4.58
CA MET A 46 9.75 -15.90 4.29
C MET A 46 10.46 -15.33 5.52
N ARG A 47 9.68 -14.76 6.44
CA ARG A 47 10.22 -14.11 7.64
C ARG A 47 10.48 -15.06 8.78
N TYR A 48 9.80 -16.19 8.80
CA TYR A 48 9.90 -17.15 9.89
C TYR A 48 10.17 -18.55 9.35
N ASP A 49 10.95 -19.32 10.10
CA ASP A 49 11.16 -20.75 9.85
C ASP A 49 10.00 -21.60 10.39
N ASP A 50 10.07 -22.92 10.16
CA ASP A 50 9.05 -23.89 10.62
C ASP A 50 8.89 -23.93 12.15
N GLN A 51 9.84 -23.40 12.90
CA GLN A 51 9.80 -23.29 14.37
C GLN A 51 9.26 -21.92 14.84
N GLY A 52 8.93 -21.03 13.89
CA GLY A 52 8.45 -19.66 14.18
C GLY A 52 9.55 -18.68 14.59
N LYS A 53 10.84 -19.03 14.34
CA LYS A 53 11.97 -18.14 14.57
C LYS A 53 12.21 -17.27 13.35
N GLU A 54 12.58 -16.02 13.57
CA GLU A 54 12.91 -15.10 12.49
C GLU A 54 14.10 -15.57 11.66
N VAL A 55 13.93 -15.55 10.33
CA VAL A 55 14.99 -15.81 9.36
C VAL A 55 15.86 -14.57 9.24
N ASN A 56 17.06 -14.62 9.79
CA ASN A 56 17.96 -13.46 9.90
C ASN A 56 18.34 -12.85 8.52
N ASP A 57 18.38 -13.67 7.47
CA ASP A 57 18.78 -13.24 6.13
C ASP A 57 17.64 -12.59 5.35
N PHE A 58 16.40 -12.62 5.84
CA PHE A 58 15.31 -11.94 5.19
C PHE A 58 15.35 -10.43 5.46
N THR A 59 15.32 -9.64 4.41
CA THR A 59 15.54 -8.18 4.46
C THR A 59 14.71 -7.49 5.54
N LEU A 60 13.40 -7.76 5.62
CA LEU A 60 12.52 -7.07 6.58
C LEU A 60 12.71 -7.52 8.04
N ASN A 61 13.53 -8.53 8.32
CA ASN A 61 13.92 -8.90 9.67
C ASN A 61 15.22 -8.20 10.12
N GLN A 62 15.91 -7.55 9.17
CA GLN A 62 17.19 -6.88 9.45
C GLN A 62 17.01 -5.40 9.75
N SER A 63 17.80 -4.88 10.69
CA SER A 63 17.94 -3.43 10.87
C SER A 63 18.80 -2.82 9.76
N PRO A 64 18.42 -1.67 9.17
CA PRO A 64 17.28 -0.80 9.51
C PRO A 64 15.96 -1.12 8.78
N PHE A 65 15.92 -2.16 7.96
CA PHE A 65 14.81 -2.45 7.04
C PHE A 65 13.52 -2.89 7.75
N ASN A 66 13.63 -3.43 8.97
CA ASN A 66 12.48 -3.78 9.81
C ASN A 66 11.62 -2.58 10.24
N ASN A 67 12.11 -1.35 10.01
CA ASN A 67 11.37 -0.10 10.21
C ASN A 67 11.15 0.67 8.89
N SER A 68 11.40 0.02 7.74
CA SER A 68 11.23 0.66 6.45
C SER A 68 9.76 0.98 6.19
N LYS A 69 9.54 2.18 5.67
CA LYS A 69 8.22 2.63 5.18
C LYS A 69 8.09 2.52 3.67
N ILE A 70 9.18 2.21 2.98
CA ILE A 70 9.26 2.10 1.53
C ILE A 70 9.73 0.69 1.18
N LEU A 71 8.97 -0.02 0.37
CA LEU A 71 9.32 -1.32 -0.17
C LEU A 71 9.61 -1.19 -1.67
N ILE A 72 10.80 -1.57 -2.10
CA ILE A 72 11.15 -1.74 -3.51
C ILE A 72 11.05 -3.24 -3.82
N ALA A 73 10.26 -3.61 -4.81
CA ALA A 73 9.98 -4.99 -5.16
C ALA A 73 10.13 -5.27 -6.65
N GLY A 74 10.27 -6.55 -6.99
CA GLY A 74 10.29 -7.02 -8.37
C GLY A 74 8.93 -6.83 -9.07
N LYS A 75 8.91 -7.09 -10.38
CA LYS A 75 7.72 -6.94 -11.24
C LYS A 75 6.55 -7.83 -10.82
N ASN A 76 5.34 -7.43 -11.23
CA ASN A 76 4.08 -8.14 -11.04
C ASN A 76 3.77 -8.35 -9.54
N PHE A 77 3.96 -7.29 -8.74
CA PHE A 77 3.73 -7.32 -7.29
C PHE A 77 2.24 -7.40 -6.97
N GLY A 78 1.88 -8.23 -6.00
CA GLY A 78 0.51 -8.41 -5.54
C GLY A 78 -0.35 -9.24 -6.49
N CYS A 79 0.25 -10.11 -7.31
CA CYS A 79 -0.47 -11.04 -8.17
C CYS A 79 -1.26 -12.09 -7.35
N GLY A 80 -2.01 -12.95 -8.04
CA GLY A 80 -2.84 -13.98 -7.39
C GLY A 80 -4.23 -13.49 -7.01
N SER A 81 -4.73 -13.94 -5.87
CA SER A 81 -6.10 -13.67 -5.43
C SER A 81 -6.33 -12.24 -4.98
N SER A 82 -7.55 -11.71 -5.21
CA SER A 82 -7.94 -10.41 -4.68
C SER A 82 -8.10 -10.46 -3.16
N ARG A 83 -7.09 -9.96 -2.43
CA ARG A 83 -7.08 -9.94 -0.96
C ARG A 83 -6.77 -8.56 -0.43
N GLU A 84 -7.74 -7.95 0.20
CA GLU A 84 -7.54 -6.65 0.84
C GLU A 84 -6.65 -6.74 2.09
N HIS A 85 -6.51 -7.92 2.68
CA HIS A 85 -5.60 -8.19 3.78
C HIS A 85 -4.12 -7.96 3.42
N ALA A 86 -3.74 -8.11 2.15
CA ALA A 86 -2.36 -7.89 1.72
C ALA A 86 -1.92 -6.41 1.90
N PRO A 87 -2.63 -5.39 1.41
CA PRO A 87 -2.35 -4.00 1.76
C PRO A 87 -2.47 -3.73 3.27
N TRP A 88 -3.42 -4.35 4.00
CA TRP A 88 -3.50 -4.17 5.45
C TRP A 88 -2.26 -4.66 6.18
N ALA A 89 -1.71 -5.82 5.78
CA ALA A 89 -0.50 -6.35 6.37
C ALA A 89 0.72 -5.45 6.13
N LEU A 90 0.85 -4.88 4.92
CA LEU A 90 1.89 -3.90 4.60
C LEU A 90 1.78 -2.66 5.47
N LEU A 91 0.57 -2.08 5.58
CA LEU A 91 0.33 -0.88 6.40
C LEU A 91 0.57 -1.12 7.89
N ASP A 92 0.08 -2.25 8.41
CA ASP A 92 0.23 -2.58 9.83
C ASP A 92 1.69 -2.91 10.19
N PHE A 93 2.50 -3.34 9.21
CA PHE A 93 3.95 -3.45 9.35
C PHE A 93 4.64 -2.08 9.33
N GLY A 94 4.04 -1.07 8.68
CA GLY A 94 4.57 0.29 8.54
C GLY A 94 4.91 0.69 7.10
N ILE A 95 4.77 -0.19 6.12
CA ILE A 95 5.03 0.10 4.70
C ILE A 95 3.86 0.88 4.13
N THR A 96 4.11 2.14 3.75
CA THR A 96 3.12 3.06 3.17
C THR A 96 3.40 3.41 1.70
N CYS A 97 4.56 3.00 1.18
CA CYS A 97 4.92 3.16 -0.23
C CYS A 97 5.52 1.86 -0.76
N VAL A 98 5.07 1.42 -1.93
CA VAL A 98 5.64 0.28 -2.66
C VAL A 98 6.06 0.75 -4.03
N ILE A 99 7.28 0.39 -4.46
CA ILE A 99 7.85 0.76 -5.77
C ILE A 99 8.13 -0.54 -6.53
N SER A 100 7.55 -0.68 -7.72
CA SER A 100 7.71 -1.87 -8.58
C SER A 100 7.61 -1.48 -10.05
N SER A 101 8.10 -2.34 -10.96
CA SER A 101 7.92 -2.11 -12.39
C SER A 101 6.52 -2.46 -12.89
N SER A 102 5.77 -3.28 -12.16
CA SER A 102 4.36 -3.56 -12.44
C SER A 102 3.65 -4.16 -11.25
N TYR A 103 2.33 -4.08 -11.25
CA TYR A 103 1.44 -4.62 -10.22
C TYR A 103 0.29 -5.40 -10.85
N ALA A 104 -0.31 -6.29 -10.08
CA ALA A 104 -1.64 -6.79 -10.40
C ALA A 104 -2.68 -5.67 -10.18
N ASP A 105 -3.62 -5.51 -11.12
CA ASP A 105 -4.56 -4.38 -11.15
C ASP A 105 -5.38 -4.25 -9.86
N ILE A 106 -5.87 -5.37 -9.34
CA ILE A 106 -6.69 -5.37 -8.12
C ILE A 106 -5.86 -4.94 -6.92
N PHE A 107 -4.63 -5.46 -6.78
CA PHE A 107 -3.74 -5.07 -5.70
C PHE A 107 -3.37 -3.58 -5.78
N TYR A 108 -3.03 -3.10 -6.97
CA TYR A 108 -2.75 -1.69 -7.24
C TYR A 108 -3.91 -0.78 -6.81
N SER A 109 -5.15 -1.17 -7.16
CA SER A 109 -6.36 -0.45 -6.76
C SER A 109 -6.57 -0.47 -5.24
N ASN A 110 -6.38 -1.64 -4.60
CA ASN A 110 -6.55 -1.80 -3.17
C ASN A 110 -5.51 -1.01 -2.35
N CYS A 111 -4.29 -0.80 -2.88
CA CYS A 111 -3.30 0.07 -2.26
C CYS A 111 -3.86 1.47 -2.02
N PHE A 112 -4.43 2.11 -3.05
CA PHE A 112 -4.99 3.46 -2.93
C PHE A 112 -6.16 3.54 -1.94
N LYS A 113 -7.05 2.54 -1.94
CA LYS A 113 -8.18 2.48 -1.01
C LYS A 113 -7.76 2.40 0.45
N ASN A 114 -6.57 1.89 0.70
CA ASN A 114 -6.03 1.70 2.04
C ASN A 114 -4.96 2.72 2.43
N GLY A 115 -4.55 3.63 1.53
CA GLY A 115 -3.58 4.69 1.85
C GLY A 115 -2.12 4.29 1.62
N ILE A 116 -1.86 3.27 0.80
CA ILE A 116 -0.54 2.94 0.29
C ILE A 116 -0.35 3.64 -1.05
N LEU A 117 0.81 4.24 -1.27
CA LEU A 117 1.22 4.78 -2.56
C LEU A 117 1.97 3.70 -3.36
N PRO A 118 1.36 3.08 -4.38
CA PRO A 118 2.07 2.21 -5.31
C PRO A 118 2.65 3.06 -6.44
N ILE A 119 3.98 3.00 -6.64
CA ILE A 119 4.68 3.72 -7.70
C ILE A 119 5.16 2.72 -8.74
N ILE A 120 4.90 3.02 -10.02
CA ILE A 120 5.41 2.25 -11.16
C ILE A 120 6.61 2.99 -11.73
N LEU A 121 7.75 2.29 -11.83
CA LEU A 121 8.97 2.80 -12.44
C LEU A 121 9.54 1.75 -13.41
N GLU A 122 10.31 2.22 -14.38
CA GLU A 122 11.11 1.35 -15.24
C GLU A 122 12.16 0.57 -14.43
N GLU A 123 12.50 -0.63 -14.89
CA GLU A 123 13.41 -1.54 -14.17
C GLU A 123 14.79 -0.93 -13.91
N GLU A 124 15.29 -0.08 -14.82
CA GLU A 124 16.53 0.65 -14.66
C GLU A 124 16.50 1.59 -13.45
N LYS A 125 15.38 2.31 -13.26
CA LYS A 125 15.19 3.21 -12.12
C LYS A 125 15.02 2.45 -10.80
N ILE A 126 14.38 1.30 -10.83
CA ILE A 126 14.28 0.39 -9.68
C ILE A 126 15.67 -0.10 -9.28
N LYS A 127 16.51 -0.44 -10.24
CA LYS A 127 17.91 -0.83 -10.00
C LYS A 127 18.70 0.30 -9.34
N GLU A 128 18.59 1.53 -9.85
CA GLU A 128 19.24 2.70 -9.23
C GLU A 128 18.82 2.86 -7.76
N LEU A 129 17.51 2.80 -7.47
CA LEU A 129 16.99 2.91 -6.10
C LEU A 129 17.39 1.72 -5.20
N SER A 130 17.51 0.51 -5.77
CA SER A 130 17.95 -0.68 -5.02
C SER A 130 19.40 -0.56 -4.53
N GLU A 131 20.26 0.15 -5.26
CA GLU A 131 21.62 0.43 -4.81
C GLU A 131 21.64 1.31 -3.55
N TYR A 132 20.72 2.28 -3.44
CA TYR A 132 20.53 3.08 -2.22
C TYR A 132 20.03 2.23 -1.06
N ALA A 133 19.08 1.33 -1.32
CA ALA A 133 18.63 0.35 -0.33
C ALA A 133 19.81 -0.49 0.21
N ASN A 134 20.63 -1.03 -0.69
CA ASN A 134 21.79 -1.85 -0.33
C ASN A 134 22.85 -1.08 0.49
N ARG A 135 23.00 0.22 0.23
CA ARG A 135 23.88 1.12 1.01
C ARG A 135 23.23 1.62 2.30
N LYS A 136 21.98 1.24 2.57
CA LYS A 136 21.18 1.71 3.72
C LYS A 136 21.02 3.23 3.74
N GLU A 137 20.92 3.84 2.58
CA GLU A 137 20.73 5.28 2.41
C GLU A 137 19.26 5.63 2.30
N GLU A 138 18.88 6.77 2.86
CA GLU A 138 17.51 7.24 2.82
C GLU A 138 17.10 7.77 1.44
N ILE A 139 15.86 7.50 1.06
CA ILE A 139 15.21 8.17 -0.06
C ILE A 139 13.97 8.93 0.43
N SER A 140 13.56 9.95 -0.32
CA SER A 140 12.36 10.72 -0.02
C SER A 140 11.38 10.62 -1.17
N VAL A 141 10.13 10.31 -0.88
CA VAL A 141 9.02 10.28 -1.83
C VAL A 141 8.11 11.46 -1.54
N ASP A 142 7.90 12.33 -2.52
CA ASP A 142 7.02 13.49 -2.46
C ASP A 142 5.86 13.26 -3.42
N LEU A 143 4.66 13.08 -2.86
CA LEU A 143 3.46 12.81 -3.66
C LEU A 143 2.95 14.09 -4.36
N GLU A 144 3.11 15.26 -3.72
CA GLU A 144 2.63 16.52 -4.28
C GLU A 144 3.42 16.89 -5.53
N GLU A 145 4.75 16.74 -5.47
CA GLU A 145 5.66 16.99 -6.60
C GLU A 145 5.81 15.79 -7.55
N GLU A 146 5.27 14.61 -7.20
CA GLU A 146 5.43 13.35 -7.93
C GLU A 146 6.90 12.98 -8.18
N LYS A 147 7.72 13.11 -7.12
CA LYS A 147 9.17 12.92 -7.17
C LYS A 147 9.67 11.95 -6.12
N ILE A 148 10.70 11.20 -6.48
CA ILE A 148 11.55 10.45 -5.56
C ILE A 148 12.93 11.11 -5.57
N ILE A 149 13.41 11.50 -4.40
CA ILE A 149 14.72 12.17 -4.23
C ILE A 149 15.64 11.19 -3.51
N TYR A 150 16.81 10.98 -4.05
CA TYR A 150 17.84 10.07 -3.55
C TYR A 150 19.24 10.63 -3.81
N GLY A 151 19.97 10.94 -2.74
CA GLY A 151 21.23 11.69 -2.82
C GLY A 151 21.02 13.05 -3.50
N ASN A 152 21.75 13.29 -4.59
CA ASN A 152 21.62 14.49 -5.42
C ASN A 152 20.76 14.27 -6.68
N ASN A 153 20.09 13.12 -6.79
CA ASN A 153 19.31 12.75 -7.95
C ASN A 153 17.81 12.79 -7.65
N GLU A 154 17.00 12.90 -8.71
CA GLU A 154 15.55 12.76 -8.62
C GLU A 154 15.00 11.90 -9.75
N ILE A 155 13.91 11.20 -9.45
CA ILE A 155 13.08 10.47 -10.42
C ILE A 155 11.67 11.03 -10.33
N THR A 156 11.05 11.34 -11.46
CA THR A 156 9.63 11.68 -11.52
C THR A 156 8.80 10.43 -11.75
N PHE A 157 7.62 10.37 -11.16
CA PHE A 157 6.63 9.34 -11.44
C PHE A 157 5.27 9.98 -11.78
N GLN A 158 4.38 9.21 -12.34
CA GLN A 158 3.03 9.67 -12.68
C GLN A 158 2.01 8.92 -11.86
N ILE A 159 0.97 9.63 -11.43
CA ILE A 159 -0.16 9.07 -10.71
C ILE A 159 -1.45 9.69 -11.24
N ASP A 160 -2.52 8.91 -11.27
CA ASP A 160 -3.85 9.42 -11.60
C ASP A 160 -4.23 10.59 -10.66
N PRO A 161 -4.68 11.74 -11.20
CA PRO A 161 -4.96 12.94 -10.38
C PRO A 161 -6.02 12.71 -9.30
N PHE A 162 -7.02 11.86 -9.55
CA PHE A 162 -8.04 11.54 -8.56
C PHE A 162 -7.47 10.69 -7.42
N LYS A 163 -6.65 9.68 -7.74
CA LYS A 163 -5.96 8.84 -6.76
C LYS A 163 -4.98 9.67 -5.91
N LYS A 164 -4.23 10.58 -6.55
CA LYS A 164 -3.35 11.55 -5.88
C LYS A 164 -4.12 12.37 -4.85
N LYS A 165 -5.24 12.97 -5.27
CA LYS A 165 -6.10 13.74 -4.37
C LYS A 165 -6.61 12.91 -3.20
N CYS A 166 -7.05 11.66 -3.44
CA CYS A 166 -7.53 10.78 -2.38
C CYS A 166 -6.43 10.50 -1.34
N LEU A 167 -5.20 10.23 -1.76
CA LEU A 167 -4.08 10.02 -0.85
C LEU A 167 -3.72 11.28 -0.07
N LEU A 168 -3.59 12.44 -0.73
CA LEU A 168 -3.24 13.72 -0.10
C LEU A 168 -4.29 14.16 0.94
N GLU A 169 -5.57 13.96 0.64
CA GLU A 169 -6.66 14.32 1.54
C GLU A 169 -7.05 13.22 2.54
N GLY A 170 -6.54 12.00 2.37
CA GLY A 170 -6.87 10.85 3.21
C GLY A 170 -8.28 10.31 2.98
N LEU A 171 -8.76 10.33 1.73
CA LEU A 171 -10.12 9.96 1.35
C LEU A 171 -10.19 8.50 0.92
N ASP A 172 -10.88 7.70 1.70
CA ASP A 172 -11.37 6.38 1.29
C ASP A 172 -12.78 6.47 0.68
N ASP A 173 -13.34 5.34 0.26
CA ASP A 173 -14.66 5.28 -0.39
C ASP A 173 -15.77 5.84 0.51
N ILE A 174 -15.67 5.66 1.83
CA ILE A 174 -16.63 6.21 2.80
C ILE A 174 -16.51 7.74 2.88
N ALA A 175 -15.28 8.25 3.03
CA ALA A 175 -15.03 9.68 3.08
C ALA A 175 -15.46 10.41 1.79
N LEU A 176 -15.29 9.76 0.63
CA LEU A 176 -15.78 10.26 -0.65
C LEU A 176 -17.32 10.34 -0.69
N SER A 177 -18.01 9.34 -0.13
CA SER A 177 -19.48 9.36 -0.02
C SER A 177 -19.95 10.45 0.93
N LEU A 178 -19.28 10.60 2.09
CA LEU A 178 -19.62 11.65 3.08
C LEU A 178 -19.47 13.07 2.52
N LYS A 179 -18.57 13.30 1.55
CA LYS A 179 -18.51 14.60 0.85
C LYS A 179 -19.77 14.93 0.03
N LYS A 180 -20.67 13.98 -0.16
CA LYS A 180 -21.94 14.13 -0.88
C LYS A 180 -23.16 14.04 0.04
N THR A 181 -22.99 14.17 1.35
CA THR A 181 -24.05 14.02 2.35
C THR A 181 -25.30 14.83 2.00
N ASP A 182 -25.17 16.10 1.64
CA ASP A 182 -26.32 16.95 1.28
C ASP A 182 -27.13 16.38 0.11
N LYS A 183 -26.44 15.80 -0.89
CA LYS A 183 -27.10 15.17 -2.05
C LYS A 183 -27.80 13.87 -1.64
N ILE A 184 -27.20 13.10 -0.76
CA ILE A 184 -27.75 11.85 -0.23
C ILE A 184 -29.02 12.16 0.58
N GLU A 185 -28.95 13.11 1.50
CA GLU A 185 -30.10 13.53 2.32
C GLU A 185 -31.26 14.06 1.47
N ASN A 186 -30.97 14.86 0.44
CA ASN A 186 -32.00 15.36 -0.47
C ASN A 186 -32.66 14.22 -1.25
N PHE A 187 -31.88 13.26 -1.73
CA PHE A 187 -32.40 12.08 -2.40
C PHE A 187 -33.27 11.22 -1.47
N GLU A 188 -32.84 11.00 -0.24
CA GLU A 188 -33.59 10.24 0.76
C GLU A 188 -34.91 10.92 1.09
N LYS A 189 -34.94 12.24 1.29
CA LYS A 189 -36.17 13.02 1.50
C LYS A 189 -37.13 12.87 0.32
N ASP A 190 -36.61 12.99 -0.90
CA ASP A 190 -37.41 12.83 -2.11
C ASP A 190 -37.96 11.40 -2.26
N LEU A 191 -37.17 10.40 -1.88
CA LEU A 191 -37.54 9.01 -1.94
C LEU A 191 -38.64 8.68 -0.94
N ILE A 192 -38.55 9.18 0.29
CA ILE A 192 -39.58 9.03 1.34
C ILE A 192 -40.91 9.62 0.84
N ASN A 193 -40.89 10.81 0.23
CA ASN A 193 -42.09 11.44 -0.32
C ASN A 193 -42.71 10.67 -1.49
N LYS A 194 -41.91 10.11 -2.38
CA LYS A 194 -42.35 9.40 -3.59
C LYS A 194 -42.74 7.95 -3.33
N LYS A 195 -42.11 7.31 -2.32
CA LYS A 195 -42.27 5.89 -2.01
C LYS A 195 -42.31 5.63 -0.50
N PRO A 196 -43.30 6.20 0.22
CA PRO A 196 -43.37 6.09 1.68
C PRO A 196 -43.45 4.67 2.19
N TRP A 197 -43.97 3.73 1.37
CA TRP A 197 -44.09 2.31 1.73
C TRP A 197 -42.76 1.57 1.86
N ILE A 198 -41.63 2.14 1.41
CA ILE A 198 -40.31 1.52 1.58
C ILE A 198 -39.78 1.74 3.00
N PHE A 199 -40.27 2.74 3.71
CA PHE A 199 -39.78 3.19 5.02
C PHE A 199 -40.79 2.95 6.15
N ASN A 200 -41.94 2.37 5.85
CA ASN A 200 -42.92 1.94 6.86
C ASN A 200 -42.64 0.48 7.21
N ASP A 201 -42.01 0.22 8.35
CA ASP A 201 -42.04 -1.08 9.05
C ASP A 201 -43.37 -1.26 9.77
#